data_789a83e6585d8041ee2fb8a9c70f98fa
#
_entry.id   789a83e6585d8041ee2fb8a9c70f98fa
#
_cell.length_a   1.000
_cell.length_b   1.000
_cell.length_c   1.000
_cell.angle_alpha   90.00
_cell.angle_beta   90.00
_cell.angle_gamma   90.00
#
_symmetry.space_group_name_H-M   'P 1'
#
loop_
_entity.id
_entity.type
_entity.pdbx_description
1 polymer ?
#
loop_
_entity_poly.entity_id
_entity_poly.type
_entity_poly.pdbx_seq_one_letter_code
_entity_poly.pdbx_strand_id
1 'polypeptide(L)'
;MVLVLKNDQMKDLLPMGEEIDAIEQAFRELGQGVAMNAPRARLRTPWKEEGGQYYFNNIMGLVPGMKSMALRIDSSFSKEVQISGSKRRVYPGDFVGLVMLFDMDTCEILALMDDHHISTMRVGATSAVASKYLARKDAKILGLLGSGEQARTQITAHLSVRPLIKVKVYSPTKENREKFAREMSAQTGVEVVPVASSEEAVRGSDIVSAATNTVDPVVQGRWLEEGMHLTSLVGGDGFLPRKELDDEAVKRAALIVVGYKPQIFIDKQAEFHDRIERGIVKAEDLHELGELVNGKCRGRNDAKEITLFKNNTGMGIQFAATARKMYEKAKEKGIGAELPLDLFMTRRGDKAYSP
;
A
#
# COMPACT_ATOMS: atom_id res chain seq x y z
N MET A 1 -24.12 -16.13 9.01
CA MET A 1 -22.91 -16.40 9.84
C MET A 1 -21.84 -15.40 9.48
N VAL A 2 -21.02 -14.97 10.45
CA VAL A 2 -19.89 -14.05 10.26
C VAL A 2 -18.60 -14.87 10.28
N LEU A 3 -17.81 -14.80 9.22
CA LEU A 3 -16.55 -15.55 9.10
C LEU A 3 -15.43 -14.84 9.87
N VAL A 4 -14.67 -15.57 10.68
CA VAL A 4 -13.49 -15.04 11.39
C VAL A 4 -12.23 -15.67 10.79
N LEU A 5 -11.33 -14.83 10.29
CA LEU A 5 -10.08 -15.26 9.65
C LEU A 5 -8.87 -14.71 10.40
N LYS A 6 -7.95 -15.60 10.76
CA LYS A 6 -6.64 -15.26 11.31
C LYS A 6 -5.63 -14.99 10.19
N ASN A 7 -4.58 -14.26 10.51
CA ASN A 7 -3.52 -13.88 9.56
C ASN A 7 -2.90 -15.07 8.81
N ASP A 8 -2.56 -16.15 9.53
CA ASP A 8 -1.95 -17.34 8.96
C ASP A 8 -2.86 -18.10 7.99
N GLN A 9 -4.18 -18.07 8.20
CA GLN A 9 -5.17 -18.70 7.32
C GLN A 9 -5.32 -17.99 5.98
N MET A 10 -4.91 -16.71 5.90
CA MET A 10 -5.07 -15.88 4.68
C MET A 10 -3.86 -15.93 3.75
N LYS A 11 -2.69 -16.38 4.21
CA LYS A 11 -1.42 -16.26 3.48
C LYS A 11 -1.43 -16.82 2.05
N ASP A 12 -2.10 -17.93 1.82
CA ASP A 12 -2.14 -18.60 0.52
C ASP A 12 -3.55 -18.63 -0.09
N LEU A 13 -4.46 -17.80 0.42
CA LEU A 13 -5.83 -17.78 -0.08
C LEU A 13 -5.97 -17.08 -1.44
N LEU A 14 -5.30 -15.95 -1.59
CA LEU A 14 -5.47 -15.08 -2.75
C LEU A 14 -4.14 -14.91 -3.50
N PRO A 15 -4.05 -15.42 -4.75
CA PRO A 15 -2.88 -15.16 -5.60
C PRO A 15 -2.70 -13.67 -5.89
N MET A 16 -1.45 -13.20 -5.98
CA MET A 16 -1.14 -11.79 -6.22
C MET A 16 -1.78 -11.25 -7.52
N GLY A 17 -1.90 -12.05 -8.56
CA GLY A 17 -2.57 -11.65 -9.81
C GLY A 17 -4.05 -11.31 -9.60
N GLU A 18 -4.79 -12.15 -8.87
CA GLU A 18 -6.20 -11.92 -8.54
C GLU A 18 -6.37 -10.70 -7.62
N GLU A 19 -5.43 -10.48 -6.72
CA GLU A 19 -5.38 -9.29 -5.87
C GLU A 19 -5.17 -8.02 -6.69
N ILE A 20 -4.25 -8.03 -7.65
CA ILE A 20 -4.00 -6.91 -8.58
C ILE A 20 -5.27 -6.56 -9.36
N ASP A 21 -5.99 -7.56 -9.87
CA ASP A 21 -7.22 -7.33 -10.62
C ASP A 21 -8.33 -6.75 -9.73
N ALA A 22 -8.47 -7.22 -8.49
CA ALA A 22 -9.42 -6.68 -7.52
C ALA A 22 -9.11 -5.22 -7.15
N ILE A 23 -7.84 -4.91 -6.92
CA ILE A 23 -7.39 -3.54 -6.62
C ILE A 23 -7.58 -2.63 -7.84
N GLU A 24 -7.27 -3.09 -9.05
CA GLU A 24 -7.49 -2.31 -10.27
C GLU A 24 -8.98 -2.00 -10.47
N GLN A 25 -9.88 -2.96 -10.23
CA GLN A 25 -11.33 -2.74 -10.26
C GLN A 25 -11.74 -1.66 -9.25
N ALA A 26 -11.28 -1.74 -8.00
CA ALA A 26 -11.60 -0.74 -6.98
C ALA A 26 -11.15 0.68 -7.38
N PHE A 27 -9.95 0.83 -7.93
CA PHE A 27 -9.48 2.12 -8.44
C PHE A 27 -10.23 2.58 -9.70
N ARG A 28 -10.65 1.65 -10.56
CA ARG A 28 -11.49 1.96 -11.71
C ARG A 28 -12.83 2.56 -11.27
N GLU A 29 -13.50 1.92 -10.33
CA GLU A 29 -14.76 2.41 -9.78
C GLU A 29 -14.59 3.74 -9.04
N LEU A 30 -13.48 3.92 -8.29
CA LEU A 30 -13.16 5.20 -7.65
C LEU A 30 -13.00 6.32 -8.69
N GLY A 31 -12.24 6.09 -9.76
CA GLY A 31 -12.02 7.05 -10.83
C GLY A 31 -13.28 7.35 -11.67
N GLN A 32 -14.28 6.47 -11.63
CA GLN A 32 -15.62 6.67 -12.21
C GLN A 32 -16.57 7.42 -11.27
N GLY A 33 -16.18 7.62 -9.99
CA GLY A 33 -17.05 8.22 -8.97
C GLY A 33 -18.11 7.27 -8.41
N VAL A 34 -17.96 5.96 -8.63
CA VAL A 34 -18.89 4.92 -8.15
C VAL A 34 -18.45 4.39 -6.79
N ALA A 35 -17.17 4.04 -6.65
CA ALA A 35 -16.60 3.66 -5.35
C ALA A 35 -16.32 4.90 -4.49
N MET A 36 -16.36 4.74 -3.17
CA MET A 36 -16.10 5.81 -2.22
C MET A 36 -14.98 5.43 -1.27
N ASN A 37 -14.06 6.37 -1.05
CA ASN A 37 -12.97 6.22 -0.10
C ASN A 37 -13.03 7.36 0.92
N ALA A 38 -13.24 7.04 2.19
CA ALA A 38 -13.15 8.04 3.24
C ALA A 38 -11.67 8.33 3.57
N PRO A 39 -11.33 9.59 3.81
CA PRO A 39 -10.01 9.91 4.34
C PRO A 39 -9.76 9.18 5.65
N ARG A 40 -8.53 8.74 5.83
CA ARG A 40 -8.08 8.07 7.04
C ARG A 40 -8.19 9.00 8.25
N ALA A 41 -8.85 8.55 9.32
CA ALA A 41 -8.93 9.28 10.58
C ALA A 41 -8.00 8.66 11.64
N ARG A 42 -7.36 9.52 12.43
CA ARG A 42 -6.39 9.14 13.46
C ARG A 42 -6.68 9.85 14.77
N LEU A 43 -6.72 9.05 15.85
CA LEU A 43 -6.75 9.56 17.21
C LEU A 43 -5.40 9.24 17.88
N ARG A 44 -4.88 10.18 18.65
CA ARG A 44 -3.62 10.03 19.37
C ARG A 44 -3.71 10.62 20.75
N THR A 45 -3.04 9.99 21.69
CA THR A 45 -2.86 10.52 23.05
C THR A 45 -1.50 10.08 23.58
N PRO A 46 -0.87 10.85 24.48
CA PRO A 46 0.35 10.39 25.14
C PRO A 46 0.16 9.03 25.80
N TRP A 47 1.18 8.19 25.68
CA TRP A 47 1.25 6.90 26.35
C TRP A 47 2.23 6.97 27.53
N LYS A 48 2.15 6.02 28.46
CA LYS A 48 2.94 5.98 29.71
C LYS A 48 4.46 5.98 29.54
N GLU A 49 4.98 5.54 28.41
CA GLU A 49 6.41 5.62 28.11
C GLU A 49 6.77 6.99 27.55
N GLU A 50 7.91 7.53 27.97
CA GLU A 50 8.41 8.81 27.48
C GLU A 50 8.56 8.81 25.95
N GLY A 51 7.99 9.83 25.32
CA GLY A 51 7.93 9.94 23.85
C GLY A 51 6.99 8.94 23.15
N GLY A 52 6.28 8.10 23.92
CA GLY A 52 5.31 7.15 23.40
C GLY A 52 3.92 7.76 23.20
N GLN A 53 3.18 7.22 22.27
CA GLN A 53 1.79 7.58 22.00
C GLN A 53 0.93 6.33 21.78
N TYR A 54 -0.27 6.35 22.33
CA TYR A 54 -1.34 5.49 21.88
C TYR A 54 -1.89 6.04 20.56
N TYR A 55 -2.14 5.16 19.65
CA TYR A 55 -2.53 5.49 18.30
C TYR A 55 -3.70 4.62 17.85
N PHE A 56 -4.81 5.24 17.49
CA PHE A 56 -5.95 4.57 16.90
C PHE A 56 -6.20 5.13 15.50
N ASN A 57 -6.27 4.25 14.53
CA ASN A 57 -6.40 4.60 13.12
C ASN A 57 -7.59 3.86 12.51
N ASN A 58 -8.44 4.54 11.77
CA ASN A 58 -9.50 3.91 11.00
C ASN A 58 -9.44 4.32 9.53
N ILE A 59 -9.82 3.37 8.69
CA ILE A 59 -9.81 3.48 7.23
C ILE A 59 -11.05 2.79 6.72
N MET A 60 -11.87 3.45 5.91
CA MET A 60 -13.09 2.87 5.37
C MET A 60 -13.32 3.25 3.92
N GLY A 61 -13.98 2.36 3.19
CA GLY A 61 -14.33 2.55 1.80
C GLY A 61 -15.27 1.47 1.29
N LEU A 62 -15.94 1.77 0.21
CA LEU A 62 -16.88 0.86 -0.42
C LEU A 62 -16.62 0.75 -1.93
N VAL A 63 -16.86 -0.45 -2.47
CA VAL A 63 -16.71 -0.80 -3.88
C VAL A 63 -18.00 -1.49 -4.33
N PRO A 64 -18.96 -0.73 -4.90
CA PRO A 64 -20.29 -1.22 -5.27
C PRO A 64 -20.29 -2.41 -6.24
N GLY A 65 -19.42 -2.41 -7.25
CA GLY A 65 -19.30 -3.52 -8.20
C GLY A 65 -18.82 -4.82 -7.55
N MET A 66 -18.23 -4.76 -6.37
CA MET A 66 -17.88 -5.92 -5.55
C MET A 66 -18.87 -6.14 -4.39
N LYS A 67 -19.91 -5.32 -4.27
CA LYS A 67 -20.91 -5.34 -3.19
C LYS A 67 -20.27 -5.34 -1.81
N SER A 68 -19.16 -4.61 -1.64
CA SER A 68 -18.33 -4.66 -0.45
C SER A 68 -18.07 -3.29 0.14
N MET A 69 -18.21 -3.20 1.45
CA MET A 69 -17.74 -2.10 2.29
C MET A 69 -16.79 -2.66 3.34
N ALA A 70 -15.66 -2.02 3.56
CA ALA A 70 -14.76 -2.42 4.65
C ALA A 70 -14.43 -1.26 5.58
N LEU A 71 -14.34 -1.58 6.86
CA LEU A 71 -13.75 -0.77 7.91
C LEU A 71 -12.51 -1.49 8.45
N ARG A 72 -11.35 -0.88 8.31
CA ARG A 72 -10.12 -1.32 8.95
C ARG A 72 -9.82 -0.45 10.15
N ILE A 73 -9.53 -1.04 11.29
CA ILE A 73 -9.05 -0.37 12.49
C ILE A 73 -7.66 -0.87 12.87
N ASP A 74 -6.89 0.00 13.56
CA ASP A 74 -5.56 -0.27 14.10
C ASP A 74 -5.45 0.42 15.45
N SER A 75 -5.26 -0.37 16.49
CA SER A 75 -5.05 0.07 17.86
C SER A 75 -3.65 -0.36 18.28
N SER A 76 -2.74 0.60 18.38
CA SER A 76 -1.31 0.34 18.58
C SER A 76 -0.62 1.43 19.38
N PHE A 77 0.61 1.16 19.79
CA PHE A 77 1.51 2.17 20.33
C PHE A 77 2.56 2.55 19.30
N SER A 78 3.02 3.78 19.35
CA SER A 78 4.15 4.25 18.55
C SER A 78 5.10 5.09 19.38
N LYS A 79 6.39 5.01 19.04
CA LYS A 79 7.44 5.77 19.70
C LYS A 79 8.49 6.18 18.66
N GLU A 80 9.03 7.39 18.81
CA GLU A 80 10.21 7.78 18.04
C GLU A 80 11.48 7.36 18.78
N VAL A 81 12.41 6.78 18.05
CA VAL A 81 13.70 6.34 18.57
C VAL A 81 14.82 6.78 17.64
N GLN A 82 16.01 6.98 18.20
CA GLN A 82 17.24 7.17 17.43
C GLN A 82 17.90 5.81 17.22
N ILE A 83 18.10 5.43 15.96
CA ILE A 83 18.82 4.19 15.59
C ILE A 83 19.89 4.57 14.57
N SER A 84 21.15 4.33 14.91
CA SER A 84 22.30 4.63 14.04
C SER A 84 22.29 6.07 13.49
N GLY A 85 21.97 7.06 14.36
CA GLY A 85 21.97 8.47 14.01
C GLY A 85 20.73 8.95 13.24
N SER A 86 19.77 8.07 12.93
CA SER A 86 18.54 8.41 12.22
C SER A 86 17.31 8.25 13.10
N LYS A 87 16.35 9.18 12.98
CA LYS A 87 15.04 9.06 13.62
C LYS A 87 14.20 8.00 12.91
N ARG A 88 13.61 7.11 13.68
CA ARG A 88 12.70 6.09 13.18
C ARG A 88 11.47 5.98 14.07
N ARG A 89 10.34 5.67 13.46
CA ARG A 89 9.14 5.28 14.21
C ARG A 89 9.18 3.77 14.43
N VAL A 90 9.02 3.38 15.68
CA VAL A 90 8.83 1.99 16.10
C VAL A 90 7.45 1.81 16.71
N TYR A 91 6.96 0.59 16.72
CA TYR A 91 5.66 0.21 17.27
C TYR A 91 5.89 -0.83 18.37
N PRO A 92 6.06 -0.39 19.63
CA PRO A 92 6.33 -1.31 20.74
C PRO A 92 5.08 -2.08 21.13
N GLY A 93 5.28 -3.34 21.58
CA GLY A 93 4.23 -4.21 22.06
C GLY A 93 3.36 -4.81 20.97
N ASP A 94 2.32 -5.50 21.40
CA ASP A 94 1.31 -6.07 20.53
C ASP A 94 0.32 -4.99 20.06
N PHE A 95 -0.34 -5.24 18.94
CA PHE A 95 -1.36 -4.35 18.38
C PHE A 95 -2.58 -5.15 17.91
N VAL A 96 -3.70 -4.47 17.81
CA VAL A 96 -4.90 -5.01 17.17
C VAL A 96 -5.09 -4.34 15.83
N GLY A 97 -5.02 -5.15 14.77
CA GLY A 97 -5.41 -4.76 13.43
C GLY A 97 -6.57 -5.62 12.96
N LEU A 98 -7.70 -5.00 12.63
CA LEU A 98 -8.93 -5.70 12.27
C LEU A 98 -9.55 -5.09 11.03
N VAL A 99 -9.95 -5.94 10.08
CA VAL A 99 -10.79 -5.58 8.94
C VAL A 99 -12.18 -6.18 9.16
N MET A 100 -13.19 -5.33 9.14
CA MET A 100 -14.60 -5.69 9.15
C MET A 100 -15.14 -5.56 7.73
N LEU A 101 -15.66 -6.65 7.17
CA LEU A 101 -16.24 -6.68 5.82
C LEU A 101 -17.76 -6.74 5.92
N PHE A 102 -18.44 -5.87 5.17
CA PHE A 102 -19.90 -5.80 5.09
C PHE A 102 -20.38 -6.04 3.66
N ASP A 103 -21.53 -6.67 3.52
CA ASP A 103 -22.26 -6.81 2.28
C ASP A 103 -23.17 -5.58 2.07
N MET A 104 -23.08 -4.96 0.89
CA MET A 104 -23.82 -3.74 0.60
C MET A 104 -25.30 -4.00 0.21
N ASP A 105 -25.63 -5.22 -0.21
CA ASP A 105 -27.02 -5.57 -0.59
C ASP A 105 -27.85 -5.94 0.64
N THR A 106 -27.22 -6.60 1.65
CA THR A 106 -27.92 -7.15 2.81
C THR A 106 -27.67 -6.38 4.11
N CYS A 107 -26.68 -5.46 4.13
CA CYS A 107 -26.17 -4.77 5.32
C CYS A 107 -25.54 -5.72 6.37
N GLU A 108 -25.33 -6.99 6.02
CA GLU A 108 -24.76 -7.97 6.93
C GLU A 108 -23.25 -7.80 7.06
N ILE A 109 -22.74 -8.06 8.27
CA ILE A 109 -21.31 -8.27 8.45
C ILE A 109 -20.97 -9.67 7.91
N LEU A 110 -20.06 -9.73 6.94
CA LEU A 110 -19.63 -10.96 6.31
C LEU A 110 -18.44 -11.60 7.02
N ALA A 111 -17.47 -10.77 7.45
CA ALA A 111 -16.25 -11.27 8.06
C ALA A 111 -15.57 -10.29 9.00
N LEU A 112 -14.84 -10.85 9.96
CA LEU A 112 -13.83 -10.22 10.81
C LEU A 112 -12.48 -10.86 10.47
N MET A 113 -11.52 -10.06 10.03
CA MET A 113 -10.23 -10.54 9.55
C MET A 113 -9.09 -9.82 10.25
N ASP A 114 -8.03 -10.53 10.60
CA ASP A 114 -6.75 -9.91 10.94
C ASP A 114 -6.26 -9.06 9.75
N ASP A 115 -5.74 -7.87 10.02
CA ASP A 115 -5.41 -6.92 8.95
C ASP A 115 -4.00 -7.10 8.37
N HIS A 116 -3.12 -7.85 9.03
CA HIS A 116 -1.68 -7.81 8.75
C HIS A 116 -1.35 -8.28 7.34
N HIS A 117 -1.82 -9.46 6.93
CA HIS A 117 -1.61 -9.98 5.58
C HIS A 117 -2.30 -9.12 4.52
N ILE A 118 -3.57 -8.74 4.75
CA ILE A 118 -4.33 -7.85 3.86
C ILE A 118 -3.57 -6.52 3.66
N SER A 119 -3.05 -5.95 4.74
CA SER A 119 -2.31 -4.67 4.70
C SER A 119 -1.03 -4.72 3.88
N THR A 120 -0.37 -5.87 3.78
CA THR A 120 0.83 -6.00 2.95
C THR A 120 0.49 -6.30 1.50
N MET A 121 -0.45 -7.22 1.25
CA MET A 121 -0.87 -7.64 -0.08
C MET A 121 -1.42 -6.49 -0.91
N ARG A 122 -2.39 -5.73 -0.38
CA ARG A 122 -3.02 -4.61 -1.10
C ARG A 122 -2.04 -3.49 -1.47
N VAL A 123 -0.95 -3.29 -0.70
CA VAL A 123 0.08 -2.28 -1.02
C VAL A 123 0.90 -2.72 -2.22
N GLY A 124 1.36 -3.99 -2.23
CA GLY A 124 2.06 -4.57 -3.37
C GLY A 124 1.21 -4.51 -4.64
N ALA A 125 -0.02 -4.99 -4.55
CA ALA A 125 -0.97 -4.99 -5.67
C ALA A 125 -1.22 -3.58 -6.23
N THR A 126 -1.36 -2.57 -5.37
CA THR A 126 -1.54 -1.17 -5.81
C THR A 126 -0.31 -0.66 -6.59
N SER A 127 0.90 -0.99 -6.12
CA SER A 127 2.13 -0.64 -6.85
C SER A 127 2.19 -1.33 -8.22
N ALA A 128 1.76 -2.59 -8.30
CA ALA A 128 1.70 -3.33 -9.55
C ALA A 128 0.67 -2.76 -10.52
N VAL A 129 -0.52 -2.36 -10.04
CA VAL A 129 -1.53 -1.66 -10.87
C VAL A 129 -0.91 -0.41 -11.50
N ALA A 130 -0.25 0.44 -10.71
CA ALA A 130 0.43 1.62 -11.26
C ALA A 130 1.50 1.23 -12.30
N SER A 131 2.31 0.21 -12.00
CA SER A 131 3.38 -0.26 -12.89
C SER A 131 2.85 -0.83 -14.22
N LYS A 132 1.62 -1.38 -14.26
CA LYS A 132 0.99 -1.81 -15.54
C LYS A 132 0.94 -0.67 -16.57
N TYR A 133 0.73 0.55 -16.11
CA TYR A 133 0.57 1.74 -16.95
C TYR A 133 1.82 2.62 -17.04
N LEU A 134 2.68 2.59 -16.01
CA LEU A 134 3.77 3.54 -15.84
C LEU A 134 5.16 2.95 -16.08
N ALA A 135 5.38 1.65 -15.82
CA ALA A 135 6.65 1.01 -16.11
C ALA A 135 6.72 0.56 -17.57
N ARG A 136 7.91 0.53 -18.15
CA ARG A 136 8.13 -0.05 -19.47
C ARG A 136 7.67 -1.51 -19.50
N LYS A 137 7.12 -1.97 -20.62
CA LYS A 137 6.63 -3.35 -20.77
C LYS A 137 7.76 -4.38 -20.73
N ASP A 138 8.94 -4.00 -21.17
CA ASP A 138 10.16 -4.81 -21.20
C ASP A 138 11.03 -4.69 -19.94
N ALA A 139 10.53 -4.04 -18.88
CA ALA A 139 11.23 -3.90 -17.60
C ALA A 139 11.62 -5.27 -17.01
N LYS A 140 12.91 -5.45 -16.72
CA LYS A 140 13.52 -6.72 -16.28
C LYS A 140 14.18 -6.64 -14.91
N ILE A 141 14.56 -5.45 -14.46
CA ILE A 141 15.36 -5.26 -13.25
C ILE A 141 14.58 -4.40 -12.26
N LEU A 142 14.34 -4.94 -11.07
CA LEU A 142 13.76 -4.21 -9.94
C LEU A 142 14.86 -3.80 -8.95
N GLY A 143 15.03 -2.51 -8.70
CA GLY A 143 15.77 -1.95 -7.58
C GLY A 143 14.85 -1.82 -6.37
N LEU A 144 15.16 -2.49 -5.27
CA LEU A 144 14.32 -2.52 -4.09
C LEU A 144 15.06 -1.94 -2.88
N LEU A 145 14.50 -0.91 -2.27
CA LEU A 145 15.00 -0.29 -1.06
C LEU A 145 14.11 -0.69 0.11
N GLY A 146 14.69 -1.44 1.05
CA GLY A 146 13.99 -2.08 2.17
C GLY A 146 14.00 -3.60 2.08
N SER A 147 13.90 -4.26 3.25
CA SER A 147 13.88 -5.72 3.39
C SER A 147 12.83 -6.18 4.42
N GLY A 148 11.76 -5.39 4.59
CA GLY A 148 10.63 -5.71 5.46
C GLY A 148 9.50 -6.41 4.71
N GLU A 149 8.36 -6.59 5.39
CA GLU A 149 7.18 -7.28 4.83
C GLU A 149 6.63 -6.59 3.58
N GLN A 150 6.61 -5.25 3.55
CA GLN A 150 6.18 -4.51 2.35
C GLN A 150 7.11 -4.77 1.15
N ALA A 151 8.41 -4.89 1.39
CA ALA A 151 9.38 -5.18 0.33
C ALA A 151 9.14 -6.56 -0.32
N ARG A 152 8.68 -7.56 0.46
CA ARG A 152 8.33 -8.90 -0.06
C ARG A 152 7.20 -8.81 -1.08
N THR A 153 6.14 -8.09 -0.74
CA THR A 153 4.99 -7.94 -1.63
C THR A 153 5.29 -7.09 -2.85
N GLN A 154 6.26 -6.16 -2.79
CA GLN A 154 6.72 -5.44 -3.97
C GLN A 154 7.33 -6.38 -5.02
N ILE A 155 8.15 -7.36 -4.60
CA ILE A 155 8.73 -8.34 -5.54
C ILE A 155 7.62 -9.15 -6.21
N THR A 156 6.77 -9.81 -5.42
CA THR A 156 5.70 -10.68 -5.97
C THR A 156 4.72 -9.92 -6.86
N ALA A 157 4.40 -8.68 -6.49
CA ALA A 157 3.49 -7.83 -7.24
C ALA A 157 4.09 -7.39 -8.61
N HIS A 158 5.34 -6.93 -8.61
CA HIS A 158 5.97 -6.53 -9.87
C HIS A 158 6.26 -7.73 -10.79
N LEU A 159 6.60 -8.90 -10.25
CA LEU A 159 6.73 -10.15 -11.02
C LEU A 159 5.42 -10.55 -11.70
N SER A 160 4.27 -10.24 -11.10
CA SER A 160 2.97 -10.56 -11.70
C SER A 160 2.63 -9.69 -12.91
N VAL A 161 3.31 -8.56 -13.12
CA VAL A 161 2.97 -7.58 -14.18
C VAL A 161 4.13 -7.27 -15.14
N ARG A 162 5.36 -7.69 -14.81
CA ARG A 162 6.56 -7.46 -15.63
C ARG A 162 7.45 -8.69 -15.67
N PRO A 163 8.16 -8.93 -16.78
CA PRO A 163 9.04 -10.09 -16.94
C PRO A 163 10.39 -9.89 -16.21
N LEU A 164 10.31 -9.67 -14.88
CA LEU A 164 11.52 -9.43 -14.09
C LEU A 164 12.39 -10.68 -14.04
N ILE A 165 13.68 -10.49 -14.25
CA ILE A 165 14.70 -11.52 -14.16
C ILE A 165 15.66 -11.31 -12.98
N LYS A 166 15.67 -10.08 -12.44
CA LYS A 166 16.59 -9.71 -11.37
C LYS A 166 16.00 -8.67 -10.43
N VAL A 167 16.29 -8.83 -9.14
CA VAL A 167 16.01 -7.85 -8.10
C VAL A 167 17.30 -7.48 -7.39
N LYS A 168 17.62 -6.18 -7.31
CA LYS A 168 18.71 -5.64 -6.51
C LYS A 168 18.14 -5.09 -5.21
N VAL A 169 18.48 -5.69 -4.07
CA VAL A 169 17.92 -5.27 -2.79
C VAL A 169 18.96 -4.60 -1.90
N TYR A 170 18.60 -3.44 -1.36
CA TYR A 170 19.38 -2.75 -0.34
C TYR A 170 18.55 -2.50 0.91
N SER A 171 19.15 -2.77 2.06
CA SER A 171 18.74 -2.24 3.37
C SER A 171 19.99 -2.01 4.22
N PRO A 172 19.95 -1.12 5.24
CA PRO A 172 21.14 -0.73 5.99
C PRO A 172 21.84 -1.91 6.68
N THR A 173 21.05 -2.86 7.23
CA THR A 173 21.60 -4.04 7.93
C THR A 173 21.95 -5.12 6.92
N LYS A 174 23.25 -5.46 6.83
CA LYS A 174 23.78 -6.44 5.87
C LYS A 174 23.12 -7.81 6.03
N GLU A 175 23.03 -8.30 7.25
CA GLU A 175 22.45 -9.60 7.57
C GLU A 175 20.98 -9.70 7.13
N ASN A 176 20.22 -8.62 7.34
CA ASN A 176 18.80 -8.57 6.95
C ASN A 176 18.62 -8.62 5.44
N ARG A 177 19.42 -7.84 4.67
CA ARG A 177 19.30 -7.84 3.21
C ARG A 177 19.77 -9.13 2.56
N GLU A 178 20.82 -9.77 3.13
CA GLU A 178 21.30 -11.07 2.66
C GLU A 178 20.31 -12.20 2.95
N LYS A 179 19.74 -12.21 4.17
CA LYS A 179 18.66 -13.15 4.54
C LYS A 179 17.45 -12.97 3.61
N PHE A 180 16.98 -11.73 3.45
CA PHE A 180 15.86 -11.39 2.58
C PHE A 180 16.11 -11.86 1.13
N ALA A 181 17.31 -11.62 0.59
CA ALA A 181 17.65 -12.01 -0.78
C ALA A 181 17.58 -13.53 -0.97
N ARG A 182 18.13 -14.32 -0.03
CA ARG A 182 18.03 -15.78 -0.07
C ARG A 182 16.59 -16.28 -0.02
N GLU A 183 15.80 -15.76 0.92
CA GLU A 183 14.40 -16.15 1.10
C GLU A 183 13.56 -15.83 -0.14
N MET A 184 13.70 -14.62 -0.67
CA MET A 184 12.91 -14.19 -1.82
C MET A 184 13.34 -14.87 -3.12
N SER A 185 14.63 -15.15 -3.32
CA SER A 185 15.08 -15.97 -4.45
C SER A 185 14.48 -17.37 -4.39
N ALA A 186 14.48 -18.01 -3.23
CA ALA A 186 13.90 -19.34 -3.05
C ALA A 186 12.37 -19.34 -3.26
N GLN A 187 11.69 -18.32 -2.77
CA GLN A 187 10.22 -18.21 -2.86
C GLN A 187 9.73 -17.91 -4.28
N THR A 188 10.45 -17.04 -5.02
CA THR A 188 9.96 -16.50 -6.30
C THR A 188 10.63 -17.08 -7.52
N GLY A 189 11.77 -17.75 -7.36
CA GLY A 189 12.57 -18.25 -8.47
C GLY A 189 13.34 -17.17 -9.25
N VAL A 190 13.16 -15.87 -8.90
CA VAL A 190 13.91 -14.77 -9.52
C VAL A 190 15.24 -14.54 -8.80
N GLU A 191 16.26 -14.10 -9.52
CA GLU A 191 17.54 -13.74 -8.92
C GLU A 191 17.38 -12.48 -8.03
N VAL A 192 17.50 -12.63 -6.70
CA VAL A 192 17.51 -11.50 -5.76
C VAL A 192 18.91 -11.32 -5.21
N VAL A 193 19.55 -10.18 -5.52
CA VAL A 193 20.95 -9.89 -5.18
C VAL A 193 21.00 -8.80 -4.12
N PRO A 194 21.63 -9.05 -2.96
CA PRO A 194 21.88 -8.00 -1.99
C PRO A 194 23.00 -7.10 -2.51
N VAL A 195 22.77 -5.78 -2.50
CA VAL A 195 23.75 -4.77 -2.95
C VAL A 195 24.27 -3.95 -1.77
N ALA A 196 25.40 -3.25 -1.95
CA ALA A 196 26.09 -2.56 -0.88
C ALA A 196 25.53 -1.17 -0.57
N SER A 197 24.81 -0.54 -1.52
CA SER A 197 24.28 0.83 -1.37
C SER A 197 22.92 1.01 -2.03
N SER A 198 22.20 2.09 -1.61
CA SER A 198 21.00 2.53 -2.30
C SER A 198 21.27 2.87 -3.77
N GLU A 199 22.42 3.48 -4.06
CA GLU A 199 22.81 3.83 -5.42
C GLU A 199 22.93 2.60 -6.32
N GLU A 200 23.57 1.54 -5.85
CA GLU A 200 23.67 0.26 -6.59
C GLU A 200 22.28 -0.36 -6.84
N ALA A 201 21.35 -0.22 -5.89
CA ALA A 201 19.99 -0.71 -6.07
C ALA A 201 19.25 0.09 -7.15
N VAL A 202 19.49 1.40 -7.26
CA VAL A 202 18.80 2.28 -8.20
C VAL A 202 19.41 2.20 -9.61
N ARG A 203 20.74 2.40 -9.76
CA ARG A 203 21.38 2.49 -11.08
C ARG A 203 21.16 1.22 -11.92
N GLY A 204 20.83 1.38 -13.19
CA GLY A 204 20.55 0.30 -14.13
C GLY A 204 19.35 -0.56 -13.75
N SER A 205 18.41 -0.04 -12.94
CA SER A 205 17.12 -0.69 -12.67
C SER A 205 16.03 -0.08 -13.54
N ASP A 206 15.10 -0.90 -14.01
CA ASP A 206 13.97 -0.43 -14.82
C ASP A 206 12.83 0.10 -13.93
N ILE A 207 12.65 -0.55 -12.78
CA ILE A 207 11.69 -0.18 -11.75
C ILE A 207 12.46 0.01 -10.44
N VAL A 208 12.18 1.08 -9.71
CA VAL A 208 12.73 1.34 -8.38
C VAL A 208 11.57 1.41 -7.38
N SER A 209 11.56 0.52 -6.39
CA SER A 209 10.55 0.53 -5.34
C SER A 209 11.20 0.84 -3.99
N ALA A 210 10.82 1.95 -3.38
CA ALA A 210 11.19 2.31 -2.03
C ALA A 210 10.11 1.85 -1.05
N ALA A 211 10.45 0.85 -0.22
CA ALA A 211 9.57 0.20 0.75
C ALA A 211 10.19 0.25 2.15
N THR A 212 10.42 1.45 2.65
CA THR A 212 11.21 1.71 3.85
C THR A 212 10.41 2.30 5.00
N ASN A 213 11.00 2.36 6.17
CA ASN A 213 10.53 3.14 7.29
C ASN A 213 11.39 4.40 7.55
N THR A 214 12.12 4.85 6.54
CA THR A 214 13.02 6.01 6.64
C THR A 214 12.27 7.30 6.95
N VAL A 215 12.99 8.27 7.50
CA VAL A 215 12.56 9.67 7.61
C VAL A 215 13.17 10.50 6.49
N ASP A 216 14.41 10.20 6.14
CA ASP A 216 15.19 10.92 5.14
C ASP A 216 15.19 10.20 3.79
N PRO A 217 15.36 10.92 2.66
CA PRO A 217 15.41 10.33 1.33
C PRO A 217 16.47 9.25 1.16
N VAL A 218 16.07 8.15 0.56
CA VAL A 218 16.93 6.99 0.24
C VAL A 218 17.11 6.79 -1.26
N VAL A 219 16.33 7.50 -2.09
CA VAL A 219 16.49 7.58 -3.54
C VAL A 219 16.90 9.01 -3.90
N GLN A 220 18.01 9.18 -4.60
CA GLN A 220 18.49 10.48 -5.06
C GLN A 220 18.29 10.62 -6.57
N GLY A 221 17.78 11.77 -6.99
CA GLY A 221 17.48 12.05 -8.40
C GLY A 221 18.66 11.87 -9.33
N ARG A 222 19.89 12.20 -8.88
CA ARG A 222 21.12 12.01 -9.65
C ARG A 222 21.46 10.55 -10.00
N TRP A 223 20.81 9.57 -9.36
CA TRP A 223 21.00 8.15 -9.69
C TRP A 223 20.00 7.64 -10.73
N LEU A 224 18.95 8.42 -10.99
CA LEU A 224 17.90 8.03 -11.93
C LEU A 224 18.41 8.07 -13.37
N GLU A 225 17.93 7.15 -14.16
CA GLU A 225 18.23 7.03 -15.58
C GLU A 225 16.95 7.13 -16.41
N GLU A 226 17.07 7.48 -17.68
CA GLU A 226 15.93 7.54 -18.60
C GLU A 226 15.15 6.20 -18.61
N GLY A 227 13.83 6.29 -18.66
CA GLY A 227 12.94 5.15 -18.76
C GLY A 227 12.61 4.47 -17.44
N MET A 228 13.17 4.89 -16.30
CA MET A 228 12.85 4.32 -14.99
C MET A 228 11.42 4.60 -14.57
N HIS A 229 10.86 3.66 -13.80
CA HIS A 229 9.62 3.85 -13.05
C HIS A 229 9.90 3.78 -11.56
N LEU A 230 9.48 4.80 -10.80
CA LEU A 230 9.67 4.86 -9.35
C LEU A 230 8.35 4.59 -8.63
N THR A 231 8.42 3.83 -7.54
CA THR A 231 7.35 3.67 -6.57
C THR A 231 7.84 4.05 -5.18
N SER A 232 7.16 4.95 -4.49
CA SER A 232 7.42 5.34 -3.11
C SER A 232 6.25 4.97 -2.21
N LEU A 233 6.53 4.26 -1.10
CA LEU A 233 5.50 3.71 -0.21
C LEU A 233 5.37 4.46 1.10
N VAL A 234 6.37 5.22 1.54
CA VAL A 234 6.38 5.80 2.88
C VAL A 234 5.12 6.64 3.15
N GLY A 235 4.34 6.22 4.14
CA GLY A 235 3.16 6.95 4.62
C GLY A 235 3.58 7.89 5.76
N GLY A 236 4.11 9.06 5.44
CA GLY A 236 4.31 10.11 6.41
C GLY A 236 2.98 10.78 6.79
N ASP A 237 3.00 11.55 7.86
CA ASP A 237 1.92 12.47 8.23
C ASP A 237 2.55 13.75 8.83
N GLY A 238 1.73 14.75 9.09
CA GLY A 238 2.22 16.02 9.65
C GLY A 238 2.88 15.90 11.03
N PHE A 239 2.71 14.77 11.70
CA PHE A 239 3.31 14.49 12.99
C PHE A 239 4.73 13.92 12.87
N LEU A 240 4.95 13.01 11.90
CA LEU A 240 6.26 12.50 11.53
C LEU A 240 6.45 12.63 10.02
N PRO A 241 7.02 13.74 9.57
CA PRO A 241 7.35 13.92 8.15
C PRO A 241 8.34 12.84 7.69
N ARG A 242 8.03 12.17 6.59
CA ARG A 242 8.85 11.08 6.04
C ARG A 242 8.92 11.21 4.54
N LYS A 243 10.12 11.00 3.98
CA LYS A 243 10.37 11.07 2.53
C LYS A 243 11.28 9.91 2.12
N GLU A 244 10.98 9.27 1.02
CA GLU A 244 11.85 8.26 0.40
C GLU A 244 12.64 8.84 -0.77
N LEU A 245 12.12 9.88 -1.42
CA LEU A 245 12.70 10.52 -2.59
C LEU A 245 13.25 11.91 -2.22
N ASP A 246 14.37 12.32 -2.83
CA ASP A 246 14.81 13.71 -2.76
C ASP A 246 14.01 14.61 -3.72
N ASP A 247 14.26 15.91 -3.67
CA ASP A 247 13.54 16.88 -4.50
C ASP A 247 13.88 16.73 -5.99
N GLU A 248 15.11 16.32 -6.30
CA GLU A 248 15.55 16.10 -7.67
C GLU A 248 14.83 14.90 -8.30
N ALA A 249 14.65 13.81 -7.56
CA ALA A 249 13.92 12.65 -8.04
C ALA A 249 12.48 12.99 -8.44
N VAL A 250 11.81 13.84 -7.65
CA VAL A 250 10.45 14.30 -7.96
C VAL A 250 10.44 15.24 -9.18
N LYS A 251 11.39 16.19 -9.26
CA LYS A 251 11.50 17.12 -10.41
C LYS A 251 11.78 16.42 -11.73
N ARG A 252 12.50 15.30 -11.71
CA ARG A 252 12.84 14.53 -12.91
C ARG A 252 11.71 13.65 -13.42
N ALA A 253 10.66 13.43 -12.62
CA ALA A 253 9.52 12.65 -13.04
C ALA A 253 8.65 13.45 -14.04
N ALA A 254 8.53 12.94 -15.27
CA ALA A 254 7.70 13.52 -16.32
C ALA A 254 6.20 13.27 -16.12
N LEU A 255 5.85 12.29 -15.28
CA LEU A 255 4.50 11.95 -14.92
C LEU A 255 4.47 11.47 -13.47
N ILE A 256 3.63 12.10 -12.66
CA ILE A 256 3.46 11.76 -11.24
C ILE A 256 2.02 11.32 -11.00
N VAL A 257 1.87 10.10 -10.51
CA VAL A 257 0.59 9.52 -10.13
C VAL A 257 0.60 9.21 -8.63
N VAL A 258 -0.51 9.50 -7.96
CA VAL A 258 -0.70 9.21 -6.53
C VAL A 258 -1.90 8.28 -6.35
N GLY A 259 -1.94 7.54 -5.26
CA GLY A 259 -3.09 6.68 -4.97
C GLY A 259 -4.36 7.50 -4.75
N TYR A 260 -4.29 8.57 -3.94
CA TYR A 260 -5.44 9.41 -3.58
C TYR A 260 -4.98 10.80 -3.13
N LYS A 261 -5.28 11.84 -3.91
CA LYS A 261 -4.85 13.23 -3.65
C LYS A 261 -5.33 13.79 -2.30
N PRO A 262 -6.61 13.66 -1.92
CA PRO A 262 -7.08 14.25 -0.67
C PRO A 262 -6.29 13.80 0.55
N GLN A 263 -5.79 12.56 0.57
CA GLN A 263 -5.00 12.04 1.68
C GLN A 263 -3.65 12.75 1.86
N ILE A 264 -3.07 13.30 0.79
CA ILE A 264 -1.81 14.07 0.85
C ILE A 264 -2.00 15.30 1.72
N PHE A 265 -3.10 16.02 1.52
CA PHE A 265 -3.39 17.27 2.23
C PHE A 265 -3.89 17.03 3.65
N ILE A 266 -4.79 16.05 3.84
CA ILE A 266 -5.37 15.73 5.16
C ILE A 266 -4.30 15.21 6.11
N ASP A 267 -3.44 14.32 5.65
CA ASP A 267 -2.34 13.78 6.45
C ASP A 267 -1.09 14.68 6.46
N LYS A 268 -1.04 15.74 5.64
CA LYS A 268 0.17 16.53 5.38
C LYS A 268 1.37 15.64 5.04
N GLN A 269 1.18 14.75 4.06
CA GLN A 269 2.21 13.79 3.67
C GLN A 269 3.42 14.50 3.07
N ALA A 270 4.52 14.52 3.79
CA ALA A 270 5.72 15.31 3.48
C ALA A 270 6.35 15.00 2.11
N GLU A 271 6.10 13.80 1.56
CA GLU A 271 6.59 13.44 0.22
C GLU A 271 6.08 14.42 -0.85
N PHE A 272 4.84 14.90 -0.73
CA PHE A 272 4.26 15.85 -1.68
C PHE A 272 3.74 17.13 -1.04
N HIS A 273 3.12 17.09 0.14
CA HIS A 273 2.56 18.29 0.77
C HIS A 273 3.62 19.38 0.95
N ASP A 274 4.76 19.06 1.56
CA ASP A 274 5.89 19.98 1.75
C ASP A 274 6.46 20.50 0.41
N ARG A 275 6.50 19.65 -0.63
CA ARG A 275 7.00 20.05 -1.95
C ARG A 275 6.04 20.96 -2.70
N ILE A 276 4.74 20.78 -2.49
CA ILE A 276 3.72 21.69 -3.04
C ILE A 276 3.85 23.07 -2.36
N GLU A 277 3.95 23.10 -1.02
CA GLU A 277 4.14 24.35 -0.29
C GLU A 277 5.39 25.12 -0.70
N ARG A 278 6.49 24.41 -1.04
CA ARG A 278 7.74 25.00 -1.53
C ARG A 278 7.76 25.27 -3.03
N GLY A 279 6.70 24.97 -3.76
CA GLY A 279 6.62 25.19 -5.22
C GLY A 279 7.49 24.26 -6.05
N ILE A 280 7.92 23.11 -5.52
CA ILE A 280 8.74 22.12 -6.24
C ILE A 280 7.89 21.33 -7.24
N VAL A 281 6.64 21.06 -6.90
CA VAL A 281 5.63 20.42 -7.72
C VAL A 281 4.30 21.12 -7.49
N LYS A 282 3.46 21.22 -8.51
CA LYS A 282 2.12 21.78 -8.34
C LYS A 282 1.11 20.67 -8.06
N ALA A 283 0.06 21.00 -7.28
CA ALA A 283 -0.98 20.03 -6.95
C ALA A 283 -1.75 19.54 -8.20
N GLU A 284 -1.87 20.41 -9.21
CA GLU A 284 -2.50 20.09 -10.50
C GLU A 284 -1.70 19.07 -11.33
N ASP A 285 -0.37 19.00 -11.15
CA ASP A 285 0.50 18.06 -11.87
C ASP A 285 0.41 16.63 -11.30
N LEU A 286 -0.24 16.46 -10.15
CA LEU A 286 -0.49 15.15 -9.56
C LEU A 286 -1.75 14.53 -10.14
N HIS A 287 -1.65 13.36 -10.74
CA HIS A 287 -2.79 12.56 -11.19
C HIS A 287 -3.14 11.48 -10.18
N GLU A 288 -4.39 11.01 -10.17
CA GLU A 288 -4.79 9.89 -9.32
C GLU A 288 -4.72 8.55 -10.05
N LEU A 289 -4.46 7.47 -9.32
CA LEU A 289 -4.45 6.12 -9.91
C LEU A 289 -5.81 5.76 -10.53
N GLY A 290 -6.91 6.23 -9.93
CA GLY A 290 -8.25 6.09 -10.50
C GLY A 290 -8.42 6.78 -11.85
N GLU A 291 -7.78 7.93 -12.07
CA GLU A 291 -7.76 8.62 -13.36
C GLU A 291 -6.95 7.83 -14.39
N LEU A 292 -5.79 7.32 -13.98
CA LEU A 292 -4.89 6.55 -14.84
C LEU A 292 -5.55 5.27 -15.37
N VAL A 293 -6.17 4.47 -14.50
CA VAL A 293 -6.80 3.20 -14.90
C VAL A 293 -8.05 3.39 -15.75
N ASN A 294 -8.65 4.58 -15.75
CA ASN A 294 -9.77 4.96 -16.61
C ASN A 294 -9.36 5.71 -17.88
N GLY A 295 -8.06 5.91 -18.13
CA GLY A 295 -7.58 6.66 -19.28
C GLY A 295 -7.87 8.16 -19.26
N LYS A 296 -8.26 8.71 -18.10
CA LYS A 296 -8.47 10.16 -17.90
C LYS A 296 -7.14 10.91 -17.73
N CYS A 297 -6.11 10.20 -17.32
CA CYS A 297 -4.72 10.62 -17.33
C CYS A 297 -3.96 9.69 -18.27
N ARG A 298 -2.98 10.22 -18.99
CA ARG A 298 -2.11 9.40 -19.83
C ARG A 298 -1.27 8.42 -19.00
N GLY A 299 -0.95 7.27 -19.54
CA GLY A 299 0.12 6.42 -19.04
C GLY A 299 1.50 6.88 -19.54
N ARG A 300 2.49 6.00 -19.48
CA ARG A 300 3.80 6.22 -20.12
C ARG A 300 3.62 6.35 -21.65
N ASN A 301 4.15 7.43 -22.21
CA ASN A 301 4.12 7.70 -23.66
C ASN A 301 5.48 7.47 -24.32
N ASP A 302 6.59 7.71 -23.60
CA ASP A 302 7.94 7.62 -24.12
C ASP A 302 8.76 6.62 -23.28
N ALA A 303 9.60 5.85 -23.98
CA ALA A 303 10.50 4.88 -23.33
C ALA A 303 11.53 5.57 -22.41
N LYS A 304 11.85 6.85 -22.65
CA LYS A 304 12.81 7.62 -21.86
C LYS A 304 12.20 8.34 -20.66
N GLU A 305 10.89 8.50 -20.59
CA GLU A 305 10.25 9.17 -19.46
C GLU A 305 10.62 8.49 -18.14
N ILE A 306 10.88 9.29 -17.11
CA ILE A 306 10.88 8.84 -15.72
C ILE A 306 9.47 9.03 -15.19
N THR A 307 8.86 7.99 -14.69
CA THR A 307 7.51 8.03 -14.12
C THR A 307 7.55 7.73 -12.63
N LEU A 308 6.69 8.37 -11.86
CA LEU A 308 6.62 8.24 -10.41
C LEU A 308 5.21 7.87 -9.96
N PHE A 309 5.11 6.82 -9.17
CA PHE A 309 3.90 6.48 -8.42
C PHE A 309 4.12 6.65 -6.92
N LYS A 310 3.30 7.50 -6.30
CA LYS A 310 3.20 7.56 -4.83
C LYS A 310 2.07 6.69 -4.35
N ASN A 311 2.43 5.54 -3.80
CA ASN A 311 1.50 4.67 -3.11
C ASN A 311 1.24 5.25 -1.70
N ASN A 312 0.30 6.19 -1.60
CA ASN A 312 -0.08 6.76 -0.31
C ASN A 312 -1.04 5.83 0.44
N THR A 313 -0.47 4.78 0.95
CA THR A 313 -1.08 3.63 1.60
C THR A 313 -2.22 3.97 2.58
N GLY A 314 -3.19 3.06 2.71
CA GLY A 314 -4.26 3.17 3.69
C GLY A 314 -5.56 3.74 3.10
N MET A 315 -6.01 3.18 1.98
CA MET A 315 -7.31 3.49 1.37
C MET A 315 -8.33 2.38 1.68
N GLY A 316 -9.54 2.78 2.04
CA GLY A 316 -10.62 1.86 2.40
C GLY A 316 -11.06 0.95 1.27
N ILE A 317 -11.07 1.46 0.03
CA ILE A 317 -11.41 0.67 -1.16
C ILE A 317 -10.47 -0.52 -1.36
N GLN A 318 -9.19 -0.37 -1.00
CA GLN A 318 -8.22 -1.46 -1.07
C GLN A 318 -8.60 -2.58 -0.10
N PHE A 319 -8.99 -2.23 1.14
CA PHE A 319 -9.45 -3.21 2.12
C PHE A 319 -10.77 -3.85 1.71
N ALA A 320 -11.71 -3.09 1.15
CA ALA A 320 -12.98 -3.61 0.67
C ALA A 320 -12.78 -4.65 -0.45
N ALA A 321 -11.92 -4.35 -1.42
CA ALA A 321 -11.61 -5.26 -2.52
C ALA A 321 -10.88 -6.53 -2.05
N THR A 322 -9.79 -6.37 -1.29
CA THR A 322 -8.98 -7.49 -0.80
C THR A 322 -9.78 -8.39 0.13
N ALA A 323 -10.46 -7.80 1.13
CA ALA A 323 -11.25 -8.57 2.10
C ALA A 323 -12.40 -9.34 1.43
N ARG A 324 -13.04 -8.74 0.40
CA ARG A 324 -14.09 -9.45 -0.36
C ARG A 324 -13.54 -10.70 -1.05
N LYS A 325 -12.39 -10.58 -1.72
CA LYS A 325 -11.75 -11.73 -2.39
C LYS A 325 -11.26 -12.78 -1.38
N MET A 326 -10.66 -12.35 -0.29
CA MET A 326 -10.27 -13.28 0.80
C MET A 326 -11.46 -14.03 1.38
N TYR A 327 -12.58 -13.33 1.64
CA TYR A 327 -13.82 -13.93 2.11
C TYR A 327 -14.36 -14.97 1.14
N GLU A 328 -14.46 -14.66 -0.16
CA GLU A 328 -14.94 -15.57 -1.19
C GLU A 328 -14.08 -16.84 -1.25
N LYS A 329 -12.75 -16.71 -1.28
CA LYS A 329 -11.80 -17.83 -1.28
C LYS A 329 -11.85 -18.65 0.01
N ALA A 330 -12.01 -18.00 1.17
CA ALA A 330 -12.13 -18.70 2.45
C ALA A 330 -13.42 -19.52 2.54
N LYS A 331 -14.55 -18.96 2.07
CA LYS A 331 -15.83 -19.67 1.99
C LYS A 331 -15.76 -20.87 1.04
N GLU A 332 -15.16 -20.69 -0.14
CA GLU A 332 -14.95 -21.77 -1.11
C GLU A 332 -14.16 -22.94 -0.53
N LYS A 333 -13.12 -22.64 0.26
CA LYS A 333 -12.21 -23.64 0.85
C LYS A 333 -12.66 -24.14 2.24
N GLY A 334 -13.73 -23.59 2.82
CA GLY A 334 -14.18 -23.94 4.16
C GLY A 334 -13.19 -23.54 5.27
N ILE A 335 -12.48 -22.42 5.09
CA ILE A 335 -11.46 -21.93 6.02
C ILE A 335 -12.05 -20.83 6.90
N GLY A 336 -11.70 -20.82 8.19
CA GLY A 336 -12.12 -19.83 9.17
C GLY A 336 -13.04 -20.42 10.23
N ALA A 337 -13.35 -19.61 11.25
CA ALA A 337 -14.36 -19.90 12.26
C ALA A 337 -15.62 -19.08 11.97
N GLU A 338 -16.79 -19.58 12.33
CA GLU A 338 -18.05 -18.87 12.12
C GLU A 338 -18.67 -18.43 13.44
N LEU A 339 -19.15 -17.18 13.49
CA LEU A 339 -19.94 -16.63 14.58
C LEU A 339 -21.38 -16.43 14.11
N PRO A 340 -22.38 -16.59 14.99
CA PRO A 340 -23.77 -16.30 14.69
C PRO A 340 -23.94 -14.81 14.30
N LEU A 341 -24.64 -14.53 13.19
CA LEU A 341 -24.88 -13.17 12.72
C LEU A 341 -25.74 -12.35 13.68
N ASP A 342 -26.64 -13.00 14.41
CA ASP A 342 -27.55 -12.38 15.40
C ASP A 342 -26.81 -11.74 16.59
N LEU A 343 -25.55 -12.09 16.82
CA LEU A 343 -24.68 -11.38 17.78
C LEU A 343 -24.41 -9.93 17.37
N PHE A 344 -24.54 -9.60 16.09
CA PHE A 344 -24.15 -8.30 15.52
C PHE A 344 -25.32 -7.58 14.83
N MET A 345 -26.46 -8.25 14.65
CA MET A 345 -27.56 -7.75 13.83
C MET A 345 -28.83 -7.57 14.64
N THR A 346 -29.36 -6.35 14.66
CA THR A 346 -30.69 -6.05 15.17
C THR A 346 -31.68 -6.15 14.03
N ARG A 347 -32.61 -7.11 14.09
CA ARG A 347 -33.71 -7.23 13.11
C ARG A 347 -34.77 -6.20 13.44
N ARG A 348 -35.03 -5.28 12.50
CA ARG A 348 -36.19 -4.38 12.55
C ARG A 348 -37.35 -5.16 11.95
N GLY A 349 -38.41 -5.43 12.73
CA GLY A 349 -39.64 -6.04 12.18
C GLY A 349 -40.30 -5.13 11.14
N ASP A 350 -41.26 -5.67 10.40
CA ASP A 350 -41.98 -4.99 9.28
C ASP A 350 -42.65 -3.66 9.64
N LYS A 351 -42.65 -3.28 10.92
CA LYS A 351 -43.22 -2.00 11.43
C LYS A 351 -42.30 -0.79 11.31
N ALA A 352 -41.10 -0.94 10.78
CA ALA A 352 -40.12 0.16 10.77
C ALA A 352 -40.42 1.29 9.76
N TYR A 353 -41.34 1.09 8.83
CA TYR A 353 -41.76 2.09 7.84
C TYR A 353 -43.25 1.94 7.54
N SER A 354 -44.08 2.33 8.49
CA SER A 354 -45.42 2.83 8.13
C SER A 354 -45.31 4.33 7.96
N PRO A 355 -45.64 4.90 6.80
CA PRO A 355 -45.62 6.35 6.57
C PRO A 355 -46.58 7.06 7.48
#